data_ed5c95c84ea6b0d12018b76f774b3124
#
_entry.id   ed5c95c84ea6b0d12018b76f774b3124
#
_cell.length_a   1.000
_cell.length_b   1.000
_cell.length_c   1.000
_cell.angle_alpha   90.00
_cell.angle_beta   90.00
_cell.angle_gamma   90.00
#
_symmetry.space_group_name_H-M   'P 1'
#
loop_
_entity.id
_entity.type
_entity.pdbx_description
1 polymer ?
#
loop_
_entity_poly.entity_id
_entity_poly.type
_entity_poly.pdbx_seq_one_letter_code
_entity_poly.pdbx_strand_id
1 'polypeptide(L)'
;GESYDQVILATGAWLGQILEPLGYQVDVRPQKGQLRDYQLYLDTNNYPVVMPEGELDIIPFQQGKISMGATHENDMGFDLSVDQAWLNKMEEEALTYYPELAQAEVLGERVGTRAYTSDFSPFWGALPDQAGLYVASGLGSSGLTTGPLIGWHLAQLVVGGNLRLDPADYPVVQYVKK
;
A
#
# COMPACT_ATOMS: atom_id res chain seq x y z
N GLY A 1 1.59 -30.32 8.79
CA GLY A 1 2.15 -29.03 8.41
C GLY A 1 3.45 -29.26 7.67
N GLU A 2 3.81 -28.34 6.80
CA GLU A 2 5.11 -28.34 6.12
C GLU A 2 6.12 -27.56 6.98
N SER A 3 7.40 -27.91 6.90
CA SER A 3 8.50 -27.24 7.58
C SER A 3 9.45 -26.63 6.56
N TYR A 4 9.87 -25.40 6.81
CA TYR A 4 10.78 -24.65 5.96
C TYR A 4 11.94 -24.11 6.79
N ASP A 5 13.14 -24.02 6.21
CA ASP A 5 14.33 -23.48 6.85
C ASP A 5 14.27 -21.94 6.96
N GLN A 6 13.60 -21.31 6.01
CA GLN A 6 13.49 -19.85 5.91
C GLN A 6 12.06 -19.45 5.53
N VAL A 7 11.52 -18.43 6.21
CA VAL A 7 10.18 -17.89 5.95
C VAL A 7 10.25 -16.37 5.85
N ILE A 8 9.63 -15.80 4.82
CA ILE A 8 9.50 -14.35 4.65
C ILE A 8 8.04 -13.97 4.83
N LEU A 9 7.73 -13.09 5.78
CA LEU A 9 6.41 -12.52 6.00
C LEU A 9 6.31 -11.16 5.31
N ALA A 10 5.72 -11.12 4.12
CA ALA A 10 5.41 -9.90 3.37
C ALA A 10 3.88 -9.67 3.37
N THR A 11 3.29 -9.63 4.54
CA THR A 11 1.85 -9.72 4.78
C THR A 11 1.17 -8.36 4.98
N GLY A 12 1.88 -7.27 4.70
CA GLY A 12 1.35 -5.90 4.74
C GLY A 12 0.73 -5.57 6.10
N ALA A 13 -0.49 -5.04 6.10
CA ALA A 13 -1.19 -4.64 7.32
C ALA A 13 -1.55 -5.80 8.26
N TRP A 14 -1.55 -7.05 7.78
CA TRP A 14 -1.87 -8.25 8.57
C TRP A 14 -0.68 -8.79 9.37
N LEU A 15 0.51 -8.19 9.26
CA LEU A 15 1.71 -8.68 9.94
C LEU A 15 1.52 -8.80 11.45
N GLY A 16 0.82 -7.84 12.07
CA GLY A 16 0.51 -7.86 13.50
C GLY A 16 -0.29 -9.09 13.90
N GLN A 17 -1.34 -9.42 13.16
CA GLN A 17 -2.20 -10.58 13.44
C GLN A 17 -1.45 -11.92 13.31
N ILE A 18 -0.47 -11.98 12.40
CA ILE A 18 0.33 -13.19 12.18
C ILE A 18 1.37 -13.38 13.27
N LEU A 19 1.96 -12.29 13.78
CA LEU A 19 3.03 -12.34 14.77
C LEU A 19 2.52 -12.32 16.22
N GLU A 20 1.29 -11.87 16.47
CA GLU A 20 0.66 -11.86 17.81
C GLU A 20 0.67 -13.23 18.50
N PRO A 21 0.31 -14.35 17.84
CA PRO A 21 0.36 -15.68 18.48
C PRO A 21 1.78 -16.12 18.85
N LEU A 22 2.82 -15.50 18.31
CA LEU A 22 4.22 -15.72 18.65
C LEU A 22 4.72 -14.77 19.75
N GLY A 23 3.83 -13.93 20.31
CA GLY A 23 4.10 -13.01 21.39
C GLY A 23 4.70 -11.66 20.96
N TYR A 24 4.60 -11.30 19.68
CA TYR A 24 5.08 -10.00 19.19
C TYR A 24 3.98 -8.97 19.12
N GLN A 25 4.34 -7.74 19.46
CA GLN A 25 3.59 -6.52 19.15
C GLN A 25 4.20 -5.85 17.94
N VAL A 26 3.36 -5.47 16.98
CA VAL A 26 3.81 -4.91 15.70
C VAL A 26 3.21 -3.52 15.49
N ASP A 27 4.06 -2.52 15.29
CA ASP A 27 3.65 -1.17 14.92
C ASP A 27 3.37 -1.08 13.41
N VAL A 28 2.32 -1.77 12.99
CA VAL A 28 1.75 -1.67 11.64
C VAL A 28 0.25 -1.59 11.79
N ARG A 29 -0.34 -0.57 11.17
CA ARG A 29 -1.78 -0.36 11.19
C ARG A 29 -2.35 -0.34 9.78
N PRO A 30 -3.59 -0.81 9.61
CA PRO A 30 -4.31 -0.71 8.36
C PRO A 30 -4.78 0.74 8.14
N GLN A 31 -4.64 1.22 6.89
CA GLN A 31 -5.27 2.45 6.44
C GLN A 31 -6.12 2.13 5.21
N LYS A 32 -7.41 2.40 5.30
CA LYS A 32 -8.34 2.19 4.21
C LYS A 32 -8.11 3.23 3.11
N GLY A 33 -8.16 2.78 1.86
CA GLY A 33 -8.13 3.65 0.69
C GLY A 33 -9.20 3.21 -0.30
N GLN A 34 -9.94 4.18 -0.81
CA GLN A 34 -11.00 3.97 -1.79
C GLN A 34 -10.69 4.74 -3.05
N LEU A 35 -11.06 4.18 -4.18
CA LEU A 35 -10.96 4.84 -5.47
C LEU A 35 -12.15 4.45 -6.35
N ARG A 36 -12.45 5.29 -7.35
CA ARG A 36 -13.50 5.07 -8.33
C ARG A 36 -12.90 5.04 -9.73
N ASP A 37 -13.32 4.08 -10.53
CA ASP A 37 -12.88 3.90 -11.91
C ASP A 37 -13.96 4.39 -12.87
N TYR A 38 -13.52 5.03 -13.94
CA TYR A 38 -14.36 5.64 -14.96
C TYR A 38 -13.98 5.19 -16.36
N GLN A 39 -14.95 5.26 -17.28
CA GLN A 39 -14.74 5.15 -18.72
C GLN A 39 -15.13 6.46 -19.40
N LEU A 40 -14.18 7.06 -20.06
CA LEU A 40 -14.42 8.15 -21.02
C LEU A 40 -14.37 7.62 -22.44
N TYR A 41 -15.15 8.24 -23.30
CA TYR A 41 -15.13 7.96 -24.75
C TYR A 41 -14.16 8.89 -25.48
N LEU A 42 -12.96 9.05 -24.91
CA LEU A 42 -11.85 9.87 -25.38
C LEU A 42 -10.57 9.04 -25.44
N ASP A 43 -9.62 9.47 -26.26
CA ASP A 43 -8.26 8.93 -26.23
C ASP A 43 -7.47 9.58 -25.09
N THR A 44 -7.18 8.80 -24.04
CA THR A 44 -6.44 9.23 -22.85
C THR A 44 -4.99 8.74 -22.82
N ASN A 45 -4.50 8.15 -23.92
CA ASN A 45 -3.18 7.48 -23.94
C ASN A 45 -2.00 8.40 -23.60
N ASN A 46 -2.13 9.70 -23.84
CA ASN A 46 -1.08 10.70 -23.61
C ASN A 46 -1.41 11.69 -22.49
N TYR A 47 -2.45 11.41 -21.70
CA TYR A 47 -2.82 12.29 -20.59
C TYR A 47 -1.88 12.06 -19.41
N PRO A 48 -1.43 13.13 -18.74
CA PRO A 48 -0.60 13.00 -17.56
C PRO A 48 -1.45 12.56 -16.34
N VAL A 49 -0.78 11.98 -15.36
CA VAL A 49 -1.36 11.86 -14.01
C VAL A 49 -1.46 13.27 -13.43
N VAL A 50 -2.61 13.60 -12.86
CA VAL A 50 -2.85 14.86 -12.17
C VAL A 50 -2.90 14.60 -10.68
N MET A 51 -2.00 15.23 -9.94
CA MET A 51 -1.84 15.11 -8.48
C MET A 51 -1.92 16.51 -7.88
N PRO A 52 -3.12 17.05 -7.61
CA PRO A 52 -3.26 18.36 -6.97
C PRO A 52 -2.82 18.28 -5.50
N GLU A 53 -2.79 19.40 -4.83
CA GLU A 53 -2.59 19.43 -3.38
C GLU A 53 -3.74 18.68 -2.68
N GLY A 54 -3.41 17.74 -1.79
CA GLY A 54 -4.41 16.94 -1.07
C GLY A 54 -4.26 15.44 -1.30
N GLU A 55 -5.39 14.74 -1.32
CA GLU A 55 -5.43 13.28 -1.42
C GLU A 55 -5.87 12.77 -2.81
N LEU A 56 -6.32 13.68 -3.67
CA LEU A 56 -6.84 13.35 -4.97
C LEU A 56 -5.72 13.09 -5.97
N ASP A 57 -5.73 11.91 -6.58
CA ASP A 57 -5.01 11.61 -7.80
C ASP A 57 -5.99 11.27 -8.93
N ILE A 58 -5.78 11.83 -10.12
CA ILE A 58 -6.50 11.47 -11.33
C ILE A 58 -5.52 10.75 -12.25
N ILE A 59 -5.74 9.46 -12.43
CA ILE A 59 -4.80 8.55 -13.09
C ILE A 59 -5.41 8.05 -14.40
N PRO A 60 -5.06 8.64 -15.55
CA PRO A 60 -5.52 8.15 -16.84
C PRO A 60 -4.76 6.89 -17.24
N PHE A 61 -5.51 5.94 -17.78
CA PHE A 61 -5.02 4.73 -18.41
C PHE A 61 -5.33 4.75 -19.92
N GLN A 62 -4.94 3.73 -20.62
CA GLN A 62 -5.26 3.58 -22.04
C GLN A 62 -6.77 3.39 -22.26
N GLN A 63 -7.22 3.73 -23.48
CA GLN A 63 -8.59 3.50 -23.94
C GLN A 63 -9.68 4.23 -23.13
N GLY A 64 -9.38 5.42 -22.63
CA GLY A 64 -10.34 6.25 -21.93
C GLY A 64 -10.62 5.84 -20.49
N LYS A 65 -9.89 4.88 -19.92
CA LYS A 65 -10.03 4.51 -18.50
C LYS A 65 -9.33 5.53 -17.62
N ILE A 66 -10.00 5.91 -16.52
CA ILE A 66 -9.46 6.80 -15.50
C ILE A 66 -9.75 6.20 -14.13
N SER A 67 -8.75 6.20 -13.25
CA SER A 67 -8.96 5.97 -11.81
C SER A 67 -8.83 7.29 -11.07
N MET A 68 -9.74 7.56 -10.19
CA MET A 68 -9.74 8.69 -9.27
C MET A 68 -9.61 8.16 -7.84
N GLY A 69 -8.69 8.68 -7.08
CA GLY A 69 -8.44 8.23 -5.71
C GLY A 69 -7.06 8.67 -5.24
N ALA A 70 -6.67 8.34 -4.03
CA ALA A 70 -7.44 7.47 -3.16
C ALA A 70 -7.55 8.10 -1.78
N THR A 71 -8.64 7.81 -1.08
CA THR A 71 -8.81 8.27 0.31
C THR A 71 -7.71 7.74 1.24
N HIS A 72 -7.50 8.42 2.37
CA HIS A 72 -6.58 8.03 3.45
C HIS A 72 -7.35 7.96 4.77
N GLU A 73 -8.08 6.85 4.96
CA GLU A 73 -8.98 6.68 6.09
C GLU A 73 -8.28 5.88 7.20
N ASN A 74 -7.91 6.58 8.27
CA ASN A 74 -7.31 5.98 9.45
C ASN A 74 -8.40 5.37 10.35
N ASP A 75 -7.98 4.46 11.23
CA ASP A 75 -8.81 3.88 12.29
C ASP A 75 -10.06 3.09 11.83
N MET A 76 -10.10 2.74 10.54
CA MET A 76 -11.16 1.92 9.95
C MET A 76 -10.89 0.42 10.09
N GLY A 77 -9.76 0.04 10.70
CA GLY A 77 -9.37 -1.36 10.76
C GLY A 77 -9.24 -1.99 9.38
N PHE A 78 -9.81 -3.17 9.21
CA PHE A 78 -9.86 -3.89 7.93
C PHE A 78 -11.23 -3.77 7.23
N ASP A 79 -11.98 -2.70 7.50
CA ASP A 79 -13.24 -2.45 6.82
C ASP A 79 -13.00 -2.15 5.33
N LEU A 80 -13.65 -2.91 4.47
CA LEU A 80 -13.61 -2.77 3.01
C LEU A 80 -14.95 -2.30 2.42
N SER A 81 -15.85 -1.80 3.25
CA SER A 81 -17.09 -1.18 2.77
C SER A 81 -16.80 0.09 1.99
N VAL A 82 -17.60 0.35 0.96
CA VAL A 82 -17.50 1.59 0.17
C VAL A 82 -18.21 2.71 0.90
N ASP A 83 -17.54 3.85 1.08
CA ASP A 83 -18.14 5.09 1.55
C ASP A 83 -18.38 6.02 0.35
N GLN A 84 -19.61 6.08 -0.12
CA GLN A 84 -20.01 6.89 -1.26
C GLN A 84 -19.85 8.39 -1.01
N ALA A 85 -19.97 8.85 0.25
CA ALA A 85 -19.85 10.26 0.57
C ALA A 85 -18.42 10.76 0.33
N TRP A 86 -17.39 9.97 0.71
CA TRP A 86 -16.02 10.27 0.41
C TRP A 86 -15.72 10.28 -1.10
N LEU A 87 -16.19 9.25 -1.81
CA LEU A 87 -15.96 9.16 -3.26
C LEU A 87 -16.66 10.30 -4.01
N ASN A 88 -17.85 10.68 -3.62
CA ASN A 88 -18.56 11.81 -4.25
C ASN A 88 -17.87 13.14 -3.98
N LYS A 89 -17.36 13.35 -2.78
CA LYS A 89 -16.55 14.56 -2.45
C LYS A 89 -15.29 14.63 -3.31
N MET A 90 -14.58 13.52 -3.49
CA MET A 90 -13.40 13.48 -4.36
C MET A 90 -13.77 13.71 -5.84
N GLU A 91 -14.91 13.21 -6.28
CA GLU A 91 -15.43 13.44 -7.63
C GLU A 91 -15.75 14.92 -7.87
N GLU A 92 -16.40 15.59 -6.92
CA GLU A 92 -16.65 17.04 -6.99
C GLU A 92 -15.34 17.83 -7.12
N GLU A 93 -14.31 17.46 -6.39
CA GLU A 93 -12.97 18.06 -6.51
C GLU A 93 -12.35 17.74 -7.87
N ALA A 94 -12.38 16.49 -8.31
CA ALA A 94 -11.80 16.05 -9.57
C ALA A 94 -12.41 16.77 -10.77
N LEU A 95 -13.70 17.06 -10.75
CA LEU A 95 -14.42 17.82 -11.80
C LEU A 95 -13.86 19.24 -11.98
N THR A 96 -13.21 19.82 -10.97
CA THR A 96 -12.57 21.15 -11.11
C THR A 96 -11.31 21.09 -11.95
N TYR A 97 -10.60 19.96 -11.96
CA TYR A 97 -9.37 19.73 -12.72
C TYR A 97 -9.64 19.02 -14.05
N TYR A 98 -10.67 18.18 -14.10
CA TYR A 98 -10.99 17.35 -15.25
C TYR A 98 -12.51 17.29 -15.48
N PRO A 99 -13.10 18.36 -16.08
CA PRO A 99 -14.55 18.50 -16.28
C PRO A 99 -15.18 17.38 -17.10
N GLU A 100 -14.40 16.73 -17.98
CA GLU A 100 -14.86 15.63 -18.82
C GLU A 100 -15.34 14.42 -18.02
N LEU A 101 -14.91 14.28 -16.75
CA LEU A 101 -15.43 13.24 -15.85
C LEU A 101 -16.93 13.31 -15.65
N ALA A 102 -17.56 14.49 -15.82
CA ALA A 102 -19.01 14.64 -15.74
C ALA A 102 -19.79 13.82 -16.80
N GLN A 103 -19.12 13.39 -17.86
CA GLN A 103 -19.68 12.58 -18.94
C GLN A 103 -19.18 11.14 -18.92
N ALA A 104 -18.34 10.79 -17.93
CA ALA A 104 -17.78 9.46 -17.82
C ALA A 104 -18.78 8.46 -17.24
N GLU A 105 -18.71 7.25 -17.74
CA GLU A 105 -19.41 6.12 -17.13
C GLU A 105 -18.62 5.64 -15.90
N VAL A 106 -19.27 5.48 -14.75
CA VAL A 106 -18.66 4.86 -13.57
C VAL A 106 -18.58 3.35 -13.80
N LEU A 107 -17.35 2.82 -13.81
CA LEU A 107 -17.10 1.39 -13.96
C LEU A 107 -17.22 0.62 -12.64
N GLY A 108 -16.94 1.29 -11.52
CA GLY A 108 -17.03 0.71 -10.18
C GLY A 108 -16.09 1.36 -9.18
N GLU A 109 -16.14 0.86 -7.96
CA GLU A 109 -15.30 1.29 -6.85
C GLU A 109 -14.37 0.17 -6.40
N ARG A 110 -13.19 0.56 -5.93
CA ARG A 110 -12.22 -0.36 -5.32
C ARG A 110 -11.84 0.15 -3.95
N VAL A 111 -11.77 -0.77 -3.00
CA VAL A 111 -11.33 -0.51 -1.63
C VAL A 111 -10.15 -1.40 -1.32
N GLY A 112 -9.15 -0.86 -0.67
CA GLY A 112 -7.97 -1.59 -0.24
C GLY A 112 -7.41 -1.11 1.08
N THR A 113 -6.46 -1.87 1.61
CA THR A 113 -5.80 -1.57 2.87
C THR A 113 -4.32 -1.36 2.64
N ARG A 114 -3.82 -0.19 3.04
CA ARG A 114 -2.38 0.11 3.08
C ARG A 114 -1.82 -0.26 4.46
N ALA A 115 -0.55 -0.60 4.50
CA ALA A 115 0.19 -0.89 5.72
C ALA A 115 1.03 0.33 6.12
N TYR A 116 0.74 0.95 7.25
CA TYR A 116 1.47 2.09 7.79
C TYR A 116 2.04 1.81 9.17
N THR A 117 3.24 2.29 9.40
CA THR A 117 3.87 2.42 10.73
C THR A 117 3.50 3.77 11.36
N SER A 118 3.76 3.94 12.65
CA SER A 118 3.45 5.19 13.36
C SER A 118 4.19 6.42 12.80
N ASP A 119 5.35 6.21 12.17
CA ASP A 119 6.21 7.25 11.58
C ASP A 119 6.23 7.21 10.03
N PHE A 120 5.36 6.40 9.43
CA PHE A 120 5.25 6.21 7.96
C PHE A 120 6.51 5.64 7.29
N SER A 121 7.41 5.06 8.06
CA SER A 121 8.66 4.47 7.53
C SER A 121 8.51 2.96 7.28
N PRO A 122 9.02 2.43 6.17
CA PRO A 122 9.06 1.00 5.94
C PRO A 122 10.14 0.35 6.79
N PHE A 123 9.97 -0.93 7.07
CA PHE A 123 11.01 -1.77 7.68
C PHE A 123 11.09 -3.13 7.00
N TRP A 124 12.29 -3.73 7.04
CA TRP A 124 12.52 -5.06 6.50
C TRP A 124 13.79 -5.68 7.09
N GLY A 125 13.82 -7.00 7.18
CA GLY A 125 14.98 -7.73 7.67
C GLY A 125 14.61 -8.98 8.45
N ALA A 126 15.60 -9.52 9.17
CA ALA A 126 15.41 -10.67 10.06
C ALA A 126 14.55 -10.27 11.27
N LEU A 127 13.64 -11.15 11.66
CA LEU A 127 12.87 -10.99 12.89
C LEU A 127 13.78 -11.28 14.10
N PRO A 128 13.86 -10.38 15.08
CA PRO A 128 14.61 -10.64 16.30
C PRO A 128 14.15 -11.91 17.02
N ASP A 129 15.10 -12.65 17.58
CA ASP A 129 14.88 -13.86 18.37
C ASP A 129 14.19 -15.04 17.63
N GLN A 130 14.09 -14.96 16.31
CA GLN A 130 13.52 -16.03 15.47
C GLN A 130 14.41 -16.29 14.26
N ALA A 131 15.34 -17.22 14.39
CA ALA A 131 16.21 -17.63 13.30
C ALA A 131 15.39 -18.16 12.11
N GLY A 132 15.74 -17.69 10.90
CA GLY A 132 15.09 -18.12 9.66
C GLY A 132 13.75 -17.40 9.37
N LEU A 133 13.33 -16.44 10.21
CA LEU A 133 12.12 -15.66 9.96
C LEU A 133 12.47 -14.22 9.60
N TYR A 134 11.92 -13.76 8.47
CA TYR A 134 12.15 -12.42 7.92
C TYR A 134 10.82 -11.71 7.72
N VAL A 135 10.83 -10.39 7.82
CA VAL A 135 9.62 -9.56 7.70
C VAL A 135 9.87 -8.34 6.82
N ALA A 136 8.83 -7.85 6.16
CA ALA A 136 8.77 -6.51 5.58
C ALA A 136 7.36 -5.97 5.69
N SER A 137 7.24 -4.71 6.08
CA SER A 137 5.96 -4.00 6.10
C SER A 137 6.16 -2.48 6.15
N GLY A 138 5.07 -1.73 6.32
CA GLY A 138 5.10 -0.28 6.46
C GLY A 138 5.33 0.50 5.17
N LEU A 139 5.18 -0.14 3.99
CA LEU A 139 5.47 0.50 2.69
C LEU A 139 4.42 1.55 2.28
N GLY A 140 3.27 1.57 2.92
CA GLY A 140 2.23 2.58 2.70
C GLY A 140 1.79 2.70 1.24
N SER A 141 1.63 3.93 0.77
CA SER A 141 1.24 4.24 -0.61
C SER A 141 2.38 4.03 -1.63
N SER A 142 3.64 3.98 -1.19
CA SER A 142 4.79 3.75 -2.09
C SER A 142 5.12 2.28 -2.34
N GLY A 143 4.33 1.36 -1.81
CA GLY A 143 4.59 -0.08 -1.86
C GLY A 143 4.76 -0.66 -3.27
N LEU A 144 4.01 -0.19 -4.25
CA LEU A 144 4.14 -0.63 -5.64
C LEU A 144 5.48 -0.23 -6.27
N THR A 145 6.04 0.91 -5.84
CA THR A 145 7.31 1.44 -6.36
C THR A 145 8.51 0.84 -5.62
N THR A 146 8.44 0.74 -4.29
CA THR A 146 9.57 0.34 -3.44
C THR A 146 9.60 -1.15 -3.14
N GLY A 147 8.45 -1.81 -3.13
CA GLY A 147 8.30 -3.23 -2.78
C GLY A 147 9.17 -4.18 -3.57
N PRO A 148 9.31 -4.04 -4.91
CA PRO A 148 10.19 -4.91 -5.69
C PRO A 148 11.65 -4.87 -5.25
N LEU A 149 12.16 -3.68 -4.89
CA LEU A 149 13.53 -3.53 -4.40
C LEU A 149 13.69 -4.16 -3.00
N ILE A 150 12.74 -3.92 -2.10
CA ILE A 150 12.75 -4.53 -0.76
C ILE A 150 12.65 -6.05 -0.85
N GLY A 151 11.78 -6.58 -1.72
CA GLY A 151 11.66 -8.01 -1.96
C GLY A 151 12.97 -8.63 -2.48
N TRP A 152 13.67 -7.92 -3.38
CA TRP A 152 14.99 -8.34 -3.85
C TRP A 152 16.02 -8.36 -2.69
N HIS A 153 16.02 -7.33 -1.83
CA HIS A 153 16.90 -7.27 -0.67
C HIS A 153 16.62 -8.39 0.34
N LEU A 154 15.36 -8.69 0.62
CA LEU A 154 14.98 -9.83 1.46
C LEU A 154 15.50 -11.16 0.90
N ALA A 155 15.34 -11.36 -0.41
CA ALA A 155 15.88 -12.56 -1.06
C ALA A 155 17.40 -12.64 -0.94
N GLN A 156 18.12 -11.52 -1.16
CA GLN A 156 19.58 -11.47 -0.97
C GLN A 156 19.97 -11.76 0.49
N LEU A 157 19.24 -11.21 1.45
CA LEU A 157 19.49 -11.44 2.88
C LEU A 157 19.37 -12.92 3.24
N VAL A 158 18.34 -13.59 2.74
CA VAL A 158 18.08 -15.02 2.98
C VAL A 158 19.21 -15.91 2.42
N VAL A 159 19.73 -15.58 1.23
CA VAL A 159 20.79 -16.40 0.59
C VAL A 159 22.20 -15.94 0.92
N GLY A 160 22.38 -14.95 1.79
CA GLY A 160 23.69 -14.39 2.13
C GLY A 160 24.35 -13.62 0.99
N GLY A 161 23.56 -13.03 0.11
CA GLY A 161 24.02 -12.25 -1.04
C GLY A 161 24.37 -10.80 -0.69
N ASN A 162 24.66 -10.01 -1.72
CA ASN A 162 25.06 -8.61 -1.55
C ASN A 162 23.84 -7.70 -1.43
N LEU A 163 23.83 -6.86 -0.42
CA LEU A 163 22.82 -5.82 -0.20
C LEU A 163 23.32 -4.48 -0.78
N ARG A 164 22.38 -3.68 -1.30
CA ARG A 164 22.60 -2.29 -1.75
C ARG A 164 22.06 -1.28 -0.73
N LEU A 165 21.09 -1.69 0.09
CA LEU A 165 20.56 -0.93 1.22
C LEU A 165 21.01 -1.64 2.49
N ASP A 166 21.32 -0.87 3.52
CA ASP A 166 21.66 -1.41 4.84
C ASP A 166 20.35 -1.70 5.60
N PRO A 167 20.10 -2.96 6.05
CA PRO A 167 18.96 -3.26 6.90
C PRO A 167 18.92 -2.44 8.21
N ALA A 168 20.06 -1.92 8.66
CA ALA A 168 20.14 -1.08 9.85
C ALA A 168 19.43 0.28 9.67
N ASP A 169 19.29 0.75 8.44
CA ASP A 169 18.51 1.97 8.10
C ASP A 169 16.97 1.72 8.14
N TYR A 170 16.56 0.45 8.21
CA TYR A 170 15.15 0.01 8.20
C TYR A 170 14.89 -0.99 9.34
N PRO A 171 15.17 -0.63 10.59
CA PRO A 171 15.32 -1.58 11.71
C PRO A 171 14.00 -2.24 12.10
N VAL A 172 13.91 -3.56 11.93
CA VAL A 172 12.73 -4.36 12.35
C VAL A 172 12.45 -4.19 13.85
N VAL A 173 13.48 -4.10 14.69
CA VAL A 173 13.36 -3.98 16.15
C VAL A 173 12.63 -2.72 16.61
N GLN A 174 12.55 -1.70 15.78
CA GLN A 174 11.80 -0.47 16.09
C GLN A 174 10.30 -0.73 16.06
N TYR A 175 9.83 -1.58 15.14
CA TYR A 175 8.41 -1.79 14.84
C TYR A 175 7.87 -3.14 15.30
N VAL A 176 8.75 -4.11 15.59
CA VAL A 176 8.37 -5.45 16.05
C VAL A 176 9.05 -5.74 17.38
N LYS A 177 8.26 -5.86 18.44
CA LYS A 177 8.73 -6.02 19.82
C LYS A 177 8.08 -7.25 20.45
N LYS A 178 8.85 -7.99 21.24
CA LYS A 178 8.35 -9.13 22.00
C LYS A 178 7.97 -8.71 23.42
#